data_1d1ab566a61c8943f4fa2f90c3c00292
#
_entry.id   1d1ab566a61c8943f4fa2f90c3c00292
#
_cell.length_a   1.000
_cell.length_b   1.000
_cell.length_c   1.000
_cell.angle_alpha   90.00
_cell.angle_beta   90.00
_cell.angle_gamma   90.00
#
_symmetry.space_group_name_H-M   'P 1'
#
loop_
_entity.id
_entity.type
_entity.pdbx_description
1 polymer ?
#
loop_
_entity_poly.entity_id
_entity_poly.type
_entity_poly.pdbx_seq_one_letter_code
_entity_poly.pdbx_strand_id
1 'polypeptide(L)'
;MGFTLLPAVDVVDGQAVRLDQGKAGTEKAYGSPLDAALEWQAQGAEWLHLVDLDAAFGRGSNYDLLAEITGKLDITVELTGGIRDDESLQRALDTGARRVNIGTAALNNPEWVTDVIARHGDAVAIDLAVAVSYTHLT
;
A
#
# COMPACT_ATOMS: atom_id res chain seq x y z
N MET A 1 -16.29 18.28 9.59
CA MET A 1 -16.13 18.06 9.14
C MET A 1 -15.80 17.94 7.91
N GLY A 2 -15.42 17.95 7.28
CA GLY A 2 -15.28 18.12 5.90
C GLY A 2 -14.32 17.24 5.18
N PHE A 3 -13.34 16.66 5.78
CA PHE A 3 -12.40 15.83 5.03
C PHE A 3 -11.96 14.62 5.82
N THR A 4 -11.51 13.61 5.09
CA THR A 4 -11.03 12.38 5.66
C THR A 4 -9.51 12.36 5.62
N LEU A 5 -8.89 12.07 6.75
CA LEU A 5 -7.45 11.94 6.83
C LEU A 5 -7.05 10.55 6.38
N LEU A 6 -6.23 10.47 5.33
CA LEU A 6 -5.73 9.20 4.82
C LEU A 6 -4.21 9.27 4.74
N PRO A 7 -3.54 9.09 5.87
CA PRO A 7 -2.08 9.12 5.88
C PRO A 7 -1.48 7.86 5.29
N ALA A 8 -0.24 7.98 4.83
CA ALA A 8 0.49 6.85 4.29
C ALA A 8 1.75 6.60 5.10
N VAL A 9 2.11 5.33 5.25
CA VAL A 9 3.37 4.92 5.83
C VAL A 9 4.06 4.05 4.81
N ASP A 10 5.19 4.53 4.29
CA ASP A 10 6.00 3.80 3.33
C ASP A 10 7.05 2.99 4.07
N VAL A 11 7.22 1.73 3.69
CA VAL A 11 8.11 0.82 4.38
C VAL A 11 9.20 0.30 3.45
N VAL A 12 10.45 0.45 3.89
CA VAL A 12 11.64 -0.09 3.20
C VAL A 12 12.49 -0.79 4.25
N ASP A 13 12.82 -2.05 3.99
CA ASP A 13 13.71 -2.83 4.83
C ASP A 13 13.27 -2.77 6.31
N GLY A 14 11.98 -2.88 6.53
CA GLY A 14 11.40 -2.90 7.87
C GLY A 14 11.33 -1.55 8.56
N GLN A 15 11.58 -0.46 7.86
CA GLN A 15 11.57 0.88 8.45
C GLN A 15 10.62 1.81 7.71
N ALA A 16 10.04 2.75 8.46
CA ALA A 16 9.25 3.80 7.85
C ALA A 16 10.19 4.79 7.16
N VAL A 17 9.86 5.16 5.93
CA VAL A 17 10.70 6.05 5.14
C VAL A 17 9.86 7.10 4.44
N ARG A 18 10.56 8.11 3.91
CA ARG A 18 9.98 9.09 3.01
C ARG A 18 10.85 9.15 1.76
N LEU A 19 10.20 9.05 0.60
CA LEU A 19 10.91 9.20 -0.66
C LEU A 19 10.97 10.67 -1.04
N ASP A 20 12.10 11.08 -1.61
CA ASP A 20 12.22 12.42 -2.17
C ASP A 20 11.60 12.38 -3.57
N GLN A 21 10.48 13.06 -3.73
CA GLN A 21 9.75 13.11 -5.00
C GLN A 21 9.36 11.73 -5.53
N GLY A 22 9.19 10.77 -4.63
CA GLY A 22 8.76 9.43 -5.02
C GLY A 22 9.82 8.58 -5.68
N LYS A 23 11.08 8.95 -5.62
CA LYS A 23 12.15 8.24 -6.31
C LYS A 23 12.79 7.19 -5.43
N ALA A 24 12.93 5.97 -5.96
CA ALA A 24 13.66 4.92 -5.28
C ALA A 24 15.11 5.34 -5.10
N GLY A 25 15.70 4.97 -3.97
CA GLY A 25 17.08 5.34 -3.66
C GLY A 25 17.20 6.64 -2.89
N THR A 26 16.08 7.34 -2.69
CA THR A 26 16.08 8.60 -1.93
C THR A 26 15.42 8.41 -0.58
N GLU A 27 15.24 7.16 -0.15
CA GLU A 27 14.57 6.86 1.09
C GLU A 27 15.29 7.44 2.29
N LYS A 28 14.53 8.03 3.19
CA LYS A 28 15.06 8.56 4.43
C LYS A 28 14.28 7.93 5.57
N ALA A 29 14.95 7.18 6.42
CA ALA A 29 14.31 6.43 7.49
C ALA A 29 13.78 7.34 8.58
N TYR A 30 12.59 7.01 9.08
CA TYR A 30 11.95 7.72 10.18
C TYR A 30 11.70 6.81 11.39
N GLY A 31 12.18 5.56 11.34
CA GLY A 31 12.04 4.64 12.44
C GLY A 31 11.00 3.57 12.22
N SER A 32 10.32 3.14 13.27
CA SER A 32 9.40 2.01 13.22
C SER A 32 8.11 2.35 12.46
N PRO A 33 7.75 1.53 11.46
CA PRO A 33 6.46 1.72 10.80
C PRO A 33 5.28 1.57 11.74
N LEU A 34 5.38 0.67 12.72
CA LEU A 34 4.30 0.50 13.69
C LEU A 34 4.10 1.76 14.51
N ASP A 35 5.20 2.37 14.98
CA ASP A 35 5.11 3.61 15.76
C ASP A 35 4.50 4.73 14.93
N ALA A 36 4.90 4.83 13.67
CA ALA A 36 4.32 5.84 12.77
C ALA A 36 2.82 5.61 12.58
N ALA A 37 2.43 4.36 12.40
CA ALA A 37 1.02 4.02 12.20
C ALA A 37 0.20 4.31 13.46
N LEU A 38 0.74 3.98 14.62
CA LEU A 38 0.05 4.23 15.88
C LEU A 38 -0.10 5.72 16.14
N GLU A 39 0.88 6.52 15.73
CA GLU A 39 0.78 7.95 15.85
C GLU A 39 -0.35 8.52 15.01
N TRP A 40 -0.50 8.06 13.77
CA TRP A 40 -1.61 8.50 12.94
C TRP A 40 -2.95 8.10 13.55
N GLN A 41 -3.02 6.88 14.09
CA GLN A 41 -4.23 6.42 14.75
C GLN A 41 -4.56 7.32 15.94
N ALA A 42 -3.55 7.70 16.72
CA ALA A 42 -3.74 8.57 17.88
C ALA A 42 -4.22 9.96 17.47
N GLN A 43 -3.88 10.39 16.26
CA GLN A 43 -4.30 11.68 15.76
C GLN A 43 -5.69 11.66 15.11
N GLY A 44 -6.36 10.51 15.14
CA GLY A 44 -7.74 10.42 14.69
C GLY A 44 -7.93 9.90 13.27
N ALA A 45 -6.88 9.38 12.64
CA ALA A 45 -7.03 8.78 11.32
C ALA A 45 -7.94 7.56 11.41
N GLU A 46 -8.83 7.39 10.43
CA GLU A 46 -9.70 6.23 10.36
C GLU A 46 -9.20 5.19 9.36
N TRP A 47 -8.33 5.60 8.46
CA TRP A 47 -7.71 4.75 7.46
C TRP A 47 -6.22 5.00 7.46
N LEU A 48 -5.46 3.98 7.12
CA LEU A 48 -4.01 4.09 6.93
C LEU A 48 -3.63 3.39 5.65
N HIS A 49 -2.82 4.04 4.83
CA HIS A 49 -2.30 3.46 3.60
C HIS A 49 -0.89 2.96 3.87
N LEU A 50 -0.71 1.64 3.90
CA LEU A 50 0.61 1.02 4.07
C LEU A 50 1.18 0.68 2.72
N VAL A 51 2.40 1.11 2.46
CA VAL A 51 3.06 0.87 1.18
C VAL A 51 4.32 0.06 1.40
N ASP A 52 4.39 -1.12 0.78
CA ASP A 52 5.58 -1.95 0.79
C ASP A 52 6.45 -1.55 -0.40
N LEU A 53 7.38 -0.62 -0.16
CA LEU A 53 8.20 -0.11 -1.24
C LEU A 53 9.19 -1.15 -1.76
N ASP A 54 9.65 -2.07 -0.92
CA ASP A 54 10.53 -3.13 -1.41
C ASP A 54 9.81 -4.01 -2.41
N ALA A 55 8.57 -4.38 -2.12
CA ALA A 55 7.78 -5.16 -3.05
C ALA A 55 7.44 -4.35 -4.30
N ALA A 56 7.13 -3.08 -4.14
CA ALA A 56 6.79 -2.22 -5.26
C ALA A 56 7.95 -2.07 -6.25
N PHE A 57 9.18 -2.03 -5.73
CA PHE A 57 10.36 -1.86 -6.58
C PHE A 57 11.07 -3.18 -6.89
N GLY A 58 10.47 -4.32 -6.48
CA GLY A 58 11.06 -5.62 -6.79
C GLY A 58 12.28 -5.98 -5.97
N ARG A 59 12.43 -5.41 -4.77
CA ARG A 59 13.60 -5.61 -3.90
C ARG A 59 13.34 -6.55 -2.73
N GLY A 60 12.21 -7.21 -2.69
CA GLY A 60 11.83 -8.08 -1.58
C GLY A 60 10.43 -7.77 -1.11
N SER A 61 10.15 -8.01 0.16
CA SER A 61 8.84 -7.68 0.71
C SER A 61 8.92 -7.53 2.22
N ASN A 62 7.89 -6.87 2.78
CA ASN A 62 7.74 -6.67 4.21
C ASN A 62 6.39 -7.21 4.71
N TYR A 63 5.81 -8.18 4.00
CA TYR A 63 4.45 -8.62 4.30
C TYR A 63 4.25 -9.09 5.73
N ASP A 64 5.23 -9.80 6.32
CA ASP A 64 5.09 -10.26 7.69
C ASP A 64 4.99 -9.10 8.66
N LEU A 65 5.82 -8.08 8.44
CA LEU A 65 5.77 -6.89 9.27
C LEU A 65 4.45 -6.14 9.08
N LEU A 66 3.99 -6.04 7.84
CA LEU A 66 2.74 -5.34 7.57
C LEU A 66 1.55 -6.07 8.17
N ALA A 67 1.59 -7.40 8.21
CA ALA A 67 0.56 -8.17 8.89
C ALA A 67 0.55 -7.88 10.40
N GLU A 68 1.74 -7.77 10.99
CA GLU A 68 1.84 -7.44 12.41
C GLU A 68 1.29 -6.05 12.69
N ILE A 69 1.64 -5.09 11.87
CA ILE A 69 1.16 -3.71 12.02
C ILE A 69 -0.36 -3.67 11.90
N THR A 70 -0.88 -4.30 10.85
CA THR A 70 -2.32 -4.32 10.61
C THR A 70 -3.07 -4.93 11.78
N GLY A 71 -2.51 -5.99 12.37
CA GLY A 71 -3.14 -6.65 13.50
C GLY A 71 -3.14 -5.84 14.78
N LYS A 72 -2.26 -4.85 14.88
CA LYS A 72 -2.15 -4.02 16.09
C LYS A 72 -2.89 -2.69 15.98
N LEU A 73 -3.40 -2.37 14.81
CA LEU A 73 -4.15 -1.13 14.61
C LEU A 73 -5.63 -1.37 14.77
N ASP A 74 -6.32 -0.35 15.26
CA ASP A 74 -7.77 -0.36 15.35
C ASP A 74 -8.44 0.31 14.17
N ILE A 75 -7.64 0.94 13.29
CA ILE A 75 -8.15 1.63 12.13
C ILE A 75 -8.06 0.73 10.90
N THR A 76 -8.70 1.16 9.84
CA THR A 76 -8.75 0.39 8.60
C THR A 76 -7.45 0.57 7.80
N VAL A 77 -6.93 -0.52 7.27
CA VAL A 77 -5.67 -0.49 6.55
C VAL A 77 -5.89 -0.81 5.07
N GLU A 78 -5.27 -0.02 4.22
CA GLU A 78 -5.21 -0.23 2.78
C GLU A 78 -3.74 -0.51 2.43
N LEU A 79 -3.48 -1.58 1.69
CA LEU A 79 -2.13 -2.03 1.41
C LEU A 79 -1.78 -1.90 -0.07
N THR A 80 -0.59 -1.40 -0.34
CA THR A 80 -0.09 -1.24 -1.71
C THR A 80 1.34 -1.77 -1.79
N GLY A 81 1.69 -2.30 -2.95
CA GLY A 81 3.07 -2.65 -3.26
C GLY A 81 3.23 -4.08 -3.74
N GLY A 82 3.69 -4.24 -4.96
CA GLY A 82 4.11 -5.54 -5.47
C GLY A 82 3.04 -6.57 -5.74
N ILE A 83 1.78 -6.16 -5.81
CA ILE A 83 0.68 -7.10 -6.07
C ILE A 83 0.51 -7.23 -7.58
N ARG A 84 0.90 -8.38 -8.12
CA ARG A 84 0.94 -8.59 -9.56
C ARG A 84 0.47 -9.97 -10.02
N ASP A 85 0.14 -10.87 -9.11
CA ASP A 85 -0.37 -12.21 -9.42
C ASP A 85 -1.18 -12.72 -8.24
N ASP A 86 -1.74 -13.91 -8.39
CA ASP A 86 -2.59 -14.48 -7.34
C ASP A 86 -1.83 -14.71 -6.05
N GLU A 87 -0.56 -15.10 -6.14
CA GLU A 87 0.23 -15.36 -4.95
C GLU A 87 0.49 -14.09 -4.15
N SER A 88 0.94 -13.02 -4.81
CA SER A 88 1.19 -11.76 -4.12
C SER A 88 -0.11 -11.15 -3.61
N LEU A 89 -1.19 -11.32 -4.36
CA LEU A 89 -2.50 -10.84 -3.93
C LEU A 89 -2.94 -11.55 -2.65
N GLN A 90 -2.81 -12.87 -2.61
CA GLN A 90 -3.23 -13.63 -1.44
C GLN A 90 -2.40 -13.27 -0.22
N ARG A 91 -1.09 -13.09 -0.40
CA ARG A 91 -0.23 -12.67 0.71
C ARG A 91 -0.65 -11.30 1.26
N ALA A 92 -1.01 -10.39 0.37
CA ALA A 92 -1.45 -9.06 0.78
C ALA A 92 -2.79 -9.15 1.55
N LEU A 93 -3.72 -9.94 1.05
CA LEU A 93 -5.00 -10.11 1.73
C LEU A 93 -4.84 -10.80 3.09
N ASP A 94 -3.88 -11.72 3.20
CA ASP A 94 -3.63 -12.44 4.44
C ASP A 94 -3.05 -11.54 5.54
N THR A 95 -2.58 -10.34 5.19
CA THR A 95 -2.13 -9.39 6.22
C THR A 95 -3.26 -8.86 7.08
N GLY A 96 -4.49 -9.02 6.63
CA GLY A 96 -5.65 -8.46 7.32
C GLY A 96 -6.06 -7.10 6.82
N ALA A 97 -5.40 -6.59 5.78
CA ALA A 97 -5.77 -5.31 5.20
C ALA A 97 -7.20 -5.37 4.66
N ARG A 98 -7.95 -4.29 4.89
CA ARG A 98 -9.33 -4.22 4.43
C ARG A 98 -9.39 -4.14 2.91
N ARG A 99 -8.39 -3.52 2.31
CA ARG A 99 -8.32 -3.34 0.86
C ARG A 99 -6.88 -3.39 0.40
N VAL A 100 -6.66 -3.98 -0.77
CA VAL A 100 -5.34 -3.99 -1.39
C VAL A 100 -5.43 -3.29 -2.73
N ASN A 101 -4.36 -2.58 -3.11
CA ASN A 101 -4.32 -1.81 -4.34
C ASN A 101 -3.41 -2.48 -5.36
N ILE A 102 -3.92 -2.62 -6.57
CA ILE A 102 -3.16 -3.17 -7.69
C ILE A 102 -2.79 -2.02 -8.61
N GLY A 103 -1.51 -1.84 -8.85
CA GLY A 103 -1.02 -0.73 -9.67
C GLY A 103 -0.65 -1.17 -11.07
N THR A 104 0.66 -1.23 -11.34
CA THR A 104 1.17 -1.48 -12.68
C THR A 104 0.63 -2.78 -13.29
N ALA A 105 0.39 -3.80 -12.49
CA ALA A 105 -0.13 -5.06 -13.01
C ALA A 105 -1.48 -4.89 -13.68
N ALA A 106 -2.25 -3.88 -13.28
CA ALA A 106 -3.54 -3.61 -13.91
C ALA A 106 -3.39 -3.23 -15.38
N LEU A 107 -2.29 -2.56 -15.71
CA LEU A 107 -2.03 -2.15 -17.09
C LEU A 107 -1.50 -3.30 -17.93
N ASN A 108 -0.74 -4.21 -17.31
CA ASN A 108 -0.08 -5.28 -18.04
C ASN A 108 -0.91 -6.56 -18.17
N ASN A 109 -1.91 -6.71 -17.33
CA ASN A 109 -2.68 -7.96 -17.29
C ASN A 109 -4.15 -7.69 -16.96
N PRO A 110 -4.86 -7.02 -17.86
CA PRO A 110 -6.23 -6.60 -17.57
C PRO A 110 -7.20 -7.77 -17.37
N GLU A 111 -6.97 -8.92 -18.01
CA GLU A 111 -7.83 -10.07 -17.81
C GLU A 111 -7.74 -10.60 -16.38
N TRP A 112 -6.53 -10.66 -15.85
CA TRP A 112 -6.33 -11.08 -14.47
C TRP A 112 -7.00 -10.11 -13.51
N VAL A 113 -6.89 -8.82 -13.76
CA VAL A 113 -7.50 -7.81 -12.90
C VAL A 113 -9.01 -7.93 -12.90
N THR A 114 -9.62 -8.17 -14.07
CA THR A 114 -11.05 -8.38 -14.16
C THR A 114 -11.48 -9.58 -13.31
N ASP A 115 -10.72 -10.67 -13.39
CA ASP A 115 -11.00 -11.86 -12.61
C ASP A 115 -10.87 -11.60 -11.12
N VAL A 116 -9.83 -10.87 -10.73
CA VAL A 116 -9.58 -10.54 -9.31
C VAL A 116 -10.72 -9.69 -8.76
N ILE A 117 -11.17 -8.69 -9.51
CA ILE A 117 -12.27 -7.85 -9.07
C ILE A 117 -13.54 -8.69 -8.90
N ALA A 118 -13.78 -9.62 -9.81
CA ALA A 118 -14.96 -10.49 -9.72
C ALA A 118 -14.90 -11.37 -8.48
N ARG A 119 -13.72 -11.84 -8.10
CA ARG A 119 -13.55 -12.74 -6.95
C ARG A 119 -13.52 -12.02 -5.61
N HIS A 120 -12.95 -10.83 -5.55
CA HIS A 120 -12.67 -10.16 -4.28
C HIS A 120 -13.47 -8.88 -4.05
N GLY A 121 -14.05 -8.31 -5.09
CA GLY A 121 -14.92 -7.15 -4.96
C GLY A 121 -14.26 -5.97 -4.25
N ASP A 122 -14.87 -5.53 -3.17
CA ASP A 122 -14.42 -4.32 -2.46
C ASP A 122 -13.06 -4.46 -1.77
N ALA A 123 -12.53 -5.67 -1.69
CA ALA A 123 -11.21 -5.88 -1.07
C ALA A 123 -10.08 -5.46 -2.02
N VAL A 124 -10.37 -5.17 -3.27
CA VAL A 124 -9.35 -4.82 -4.26
C VAL A 124 -9.69 -3.48 -4.89
N ALA A 125 -8.67 -2.63 -5.04
CA ALA A 125 -8.80 -1.36 -5.75
C ALA A 125 -7.69 -1.27 -6.78
N ILE A 126 -7.92 -0.47 -7.81
CA ILE A 126 -6.93 -0.26 -8.85
C ILE A 126 -6.30 1.10 -8.64
N ASP A 127 -4.97 1.12 -8.54
CA ASP A 127 -4.22 2.34 -8.38
C ASP A 127 -3.53 2.67 -9.69
N LEU A 128 -3.98 3.74 -10.33
CA LEU A 128 -3.46 4.16 -11.61
C LEU A 128 -2.59 5.41 -11.48
N ALA A 129 -1.86 5.52 -10.39
CA ALA A 129 -1.01 6.67 -10.13
C ALA A 129 -0.02 6.92 -11.28
N VAL A 130 0.45 5.85 -11.92
CA VAL A 130 1.35 6.01 -13.05
C VAL A 130 0.68 6.76 -14.19
N ALA A 131 -0.57 6.43 -14.46
CA ALA A 131 -1.31 7.10 -15.52
C ALA A 131 -1.56 8.56 -15.18
N VAL A 132 -1.82 8.85 -13.93
CA VAL A 132 -2.08 10.22 -13.49
C VAL A 132 -0.92 11.14 -13.82
N SER A 133 0.29 10.64 -13.69
CA SER A 133 1.46 11.48 -13.92
C SER A 133 1.56 12.01 -15.35
N TYR A 134 0.79 11.47 -16.27
CA TYR A 134 0.86 11.90 -17.66
C TYR A 134 -0.24 12.84 -18.07
N THR A 135 -1.25 12.97 -17.27
CA THR A 135 -2.37 13.84 -17.64
C THR A 135 -1.93 15.29 -17.73
N HIS A 136 -0.90 15.64 -17.02
CA HIS A 136 -0.39 17.00 -17.05
C HIS A 136 0.25 17.37 -18.38
N LEU A 137 0.47 16.40 -19.22
CA LEU A 137 1.08 16.68 -20.52
C LEU A 137 0.18 17.42 -21.47
N THR A 138 -1.04 17.50 -21.12
CA THR A 138 -1.98 18.20 -21.98
C THR A 138 -2.11 19.65 -21.56
#